data_fc6518075a0184b97997be13e97c3bdf
#
_entry.id   fc6518075a0184b97997be13e97c3bdf
#
_cell.length_a   1.000
_cell.length_b   1.000
_cell.length_c   1.000
_cell.angle_alpha   90.00
_cell.angle_beta   90.00
_cell.angle_gamma   90.00
#
_symmetry.space_group_name_H-M   'P 1'
#
loop_
_entity.id
_entity.type
_entity.pdbx_description
1 polymer ?
#
loop_
_entity_poly.entity_id
_entity_poly.type
_entity_poly.pdbx_seq_one_letter_code
_entity_poly.pdbx_strand_id
1 'polypeptide(L)'
;MRLLSSALLLTILCAPGAALAAQTPASPSPATGQASRTPSAMLQPAVDTLQQALGLLRLDKWKTSGAVRDETDANISSIRRDLETTLPPLLADADGAPDSVAHVLPAFRNVGALYDVLLRVAQVGRLSAPSAQSAALDQAMANLEDGRRALGDRLQAAALAQEKQVGDLKAALRAVPPAPAPTPVPCPPPPPAKKRRPQPKPAQKPSPAPTS
;
A
#
# COMPACT_ATOMS: atom_id res chain seq x y z
N MET A 1 56.73 14.27 20.57
CA MET A 1 57.54 13.70 21.69
C MET A 1 56.61 13.34 22.83
N ARG A 2 56.69 12.13 23.23
CA ARG A 2 56.25 11.37 24.42
C ARG A 2 55.23 10.30 24.16
N LEU A 3 55.81 9.14 23.86
CA LEU A 3 55.29 7.79 24.04
C LEU A 3 55.12 7.50 25.54
N LEU A 4 54.05 6.83 25.94
CA LEU A 4 54.06 6.00 27.13
C LEU A 4 53.19 4.77 26.86
N SER A 5 53.89 3.67 26.60
CA SER A 5 53.44 2.30 26.73
C SER A 5 53.11 2.00 28.19
N SER A 6 52.07 1.22 28.43
CA SER A 6 51.94 0.40 29.63
C SER A 6 51.24 -0.90 29.25
N ALA A 7 52.08 -1.93 29.21
CA ALA A 7 51.72 -3.32 29.25
C ALA A 7 51.42 -3.73 30.70
N LEU A 8 50.36 -4.50 30.95
CA LEU A 8 50.29 -5.31 32.17
C LEU A 8 49.47 -6.60 31.92
N LEU A 9 50.20 -7.67 31.82
CA LEU A 9 50.12 -9.01 32.41
C LEU A 9 48.72 -9.65 32.63
N LEU A 10 48.54 -10.64 31.89
CA LEU A 10 48.21 -12.07 32.04
C LEU A 10 47.96 -12.57 33.46
N THR A 11 46.76 -13.07 33.73
CA THR A 11 46.51 -14.15 34.71
C THR A 11 45.42 -15.10 34.17
N ILE A 12 45.90 -16.28 33.78
CA ILE A 12 45.09 -17.45 33.47
C ILE A 12 44.64 -18.06 34.80
N LEU A 13 43.31 -18.22 34.97
CA LEU A 13 42.80 -19.13 35.99
C LEU A 13 41.79 -20.06 35.33
N CYS A 14 42.23 -21.29 35.16
CA CYS A 14 41.47 -22.45 34.66
C CYS A 14 40.56 -22.92 35.79
N ALA A 15 39.23 -23.02 35.56
CA ALA A 15 38.32 -23.85 36.35
C ALA A 15 37.30 -24.53 35.40
N PRO A 16 37.15 -25.87 35.47
CA PRO A 16 36.17 -26.60 34.68
C PRO A 16 34.87 -26.72 35.47
N GLY A 17 33.75 -26.55 34.82
CA GLY A 17 32.49 -26.96 35.42
C GLY A 17 31.25 -26.30 34.90
N ALA A 18 30.34 -27.14 34.41
CA ALA A 18 28.92 -26.96 34.20
C ALA A 18 28.51 -26.21 32.90
N ALA A 19 28.19 -27.03 31.91
CA ALA A 19 27.33 -26.64 30.78
C ALA A 19 25.93 -26.30 31.27
N LEU A 20 25.65 -25.04 31.57
CA LEU A 20 24.30 -24.51 31.55
C LEU A 20 24.03 -24.07 30.12
N ALA A 21 23.08 -24.74 29.48
CA ALA A 21 22.50 -24.31 28.22
C ALA A 21 21.91 -22.90 28.46
N ALA A 22 22.68 -21.88 28.08
CA ALA A 22 22.19 -20.51 28.00
C ALA A 22 21.14 -20.49 26.87
N GLN A 23 19.87 -20.55 27.27
CA GLN A 23 18.77 -20.11 26.42
C GLN A 23 19.00 -18.63 26.16
N THR A 24 19.54 -18.32 25.00
CA THR A 24 19.58 -16.96 24.49
C THR A 24 18.14 -16.44 24.45
N PRO A 25 17.77 -15.39 25.20
CA PRO A 25 16.46 -14.80 25.05
C PRO A 25 16.37 -14.34 23.59
N ALA A 26 15.44 -14.93 22.83
CA ALA A 26 15.11 -14.47 21.50
C ALA A 26 14.71 -12.98 21.64
N SER A 27 15.56 -12.09 21.16
CA SER A 27 15.23 -10.68 21.04
C SER A 27 13.90 -10.59 20.27
N PRO A 28 12.88 -9.90 20.80
CA PRO A 28 11.64 -9.72 20.05
C PRO A 28 11.98 -9.01 18.75
N SER A 29 11.77 -9.70 17.64
CA SER A 29 11.93 -9.11 16.30
C SER A 29 11.05 -7.88 16.21
N PRO A 30 11.57 -6.70 15.84
CA PRO A 30 10.80 -5.46 15.74
C PRO A 30 9.69 -5.52 14.68
N ALA A 31 9.66 -6.56 13.84
CA ALA A 31 8.69 -6.74 12.77
C ALA A 31 7.24 -6.96 13.25
N THR A 32 7.02 -7.49 14.46
CA THR A 32 5.66 -7.82 14.94
C THR A 32 4.87 -6.58 15.35
N GLY A 33 5.54 -5.49 15.73
CA GLY A 33 4.87 -4.25 16.16
C GLY A 33 4.42 -3.34 15.00
N GLN A 34 5.01 -3.48 13.82
CA GLN A 34 4.65 -2.67 12.66
C GLN A 34 3.41 -3.21 11.91
N ALA A 35 3.21 -4.53 11.92
CA ALA A 35 2.05 -5.16 11.29
C ALA A 35 0.71 -4.78 11.94
N SER A 36 0.72 -4.34 13.21
CA SER A 36 -0.49 -3.97 13.94
C SER A 36 -0.81 -2.46 13.90
N ARG A 37 0.06 -1.61 13.34
CA ARG A 37 -0.20 -0.17 13.24
C ARG A 37 -0.95 0.14 11.96
N THR A 38 -1.94 1.04 12.05
CA THR A 38 -2.63 1.54 10.86
C THR A 38 -1.70 2.47 10.05
N PRO A 39 -1.92 2.63 8.73
CA PRO A 39 -1.21 3.59 7.89
C PRO A 39 -1.17 5.00 8.48
N SER A 40 -2.28 5.50 9.02
CA SER A 40 -2.32 6.80 9.72
C SER A 40 -1.39 6.82 10.93
N ALA A 41 -1.42 5.80 11.78
CA ALA A 41 -0.57 5.73 12.97
C ALA A 41 0.93 5.62 12.63
N MET A 42 1.27 5.08 11.45
CA MET A 42 2.66 5.04 10.96
C MET A 42 3.15 6.42 10.54
N LEU A 43 2.29 7.23 9.91
CA LEU A 43 2.63 8.54 9.36
C LEU A 43 2.46 9.68 10.36
N GLN A 44 1.65 9.51 11.42
CA GLN A 44 1.34 10.60 12.36
C GLN A 44 2.58 11.33 12.88
N PRO A 45 3.67 10.66 13.34
CA PRO A 45 4.86 11.37 13.82
C PRO A 45 5.53 12.23 12.73
N ALA A 46 5.49 11.79 11.47
CA ALA A 46 6.05 12.54 10.35
C ALA A 46 5.19 13.75 10.01
N VAL A 47 3.86 13.59 10.00
CA VAL A 47 2.90 14.67 9.76
C VAL A 47 3.02 15.74 10.85
N ASP A 48 3.06 15.36 12.12
CA ASP A 48 3.20 16.28 13.25
C ASP A 48 4.51 17.09 13.16
N THR A 49 5.62 16.40 12.88
CA THR A 49 6.93 17.07 12.74
C THR A 49 6.94 18.02 11.55
N LEU A 50 6.31 17.63 10.42
CA LEU A 50 6.22 18.49 9.25
C LEU A 50 5.34 19.73 9.53
N GLN A 51 4.20 19.58 10.17
CA GLN A 51 3.35 20.70 10.55
C GLN A 51 4.08 21.66 11.50
N GLN A 52 4.81 21.15 12.48
CA GLN A 52 5.63 21.96 13.39
C GLN A 52 6.73 22.71 12.62
N ALA A 53 7.45 22.04 11.72
CA ALA A 53 8.47 22.68 10.89
C ALA A 53 7.88 23.80 10.05
N LEU A 54 6.76 23.55 9.36
CA LEU A 54 6.06 24.58 8.56
C LEU A 54 5.57 25.77 9.39
N GLY A 55 5.21 25.56 10.65
CA GLY A 55 4.83 26.61 11.59
C GLY A 55 5.98 27.51 12.01
N LEU A 56 7.21 27.00 11.99
CA LEU A 56 8.42 27.76 12.34
C LEU A 56 8.97 28.61 11.18
N LEU A 57 8.55 28.35 9.93
CA LEU A 57 9.13 29.01 8.77
C LEU A 57 8.77 30.50 8.72
N ARG A 58 9.79 31.30 8.51
CA ARG A 58 9.71 32.78 8.38
C ARG A 58 10.46 33.17 7.12
N LEU A 59 9.78 33.07 5.97
CA LEU A 59 10.38 33.33 4.66
C LEU A 59 10.91 34.77 4.52
N ASP A 60 10.36 35.72 5.29
CA ASP A 60 10.85 37.10 5.38
C ASP A 60 12.30 37.19 5.91
N LYS A 61 12.76 36.18 6.65
CA LYS A 61 14.14 36.10 7.20
C LYS A 61 15.11 35.35 6.30
N TRP A 62 14.61 34.74 5.22
CA TRP A 62 15.47 33.95 4.33
C TRP A 62 16.28 34.88 3.40
N LYS A 63 17.58 34.57 3.29
CA LYS A 63 18.53 35.35 2.47
C LYS A 63 18.45 34.88 1.01
N THR A 64 17.34 35.13 0.34
CA THR A 64 17.06 34.71 -1.03
C THR A 64 16.39 35.81 -1.83
N SER A 65 16.32 35.67 -3.18
CA SER A 65 15.60 36.58 -4.07
C SER A 65 14.09 36.52 -3.85
N GLY A 66 13.35 37.56 -4.27
CA GLY A 66 11.90 37.59 -4.21
C GLY A 66 11.27 36.40 -4.95
N ALA A 67 11.71 36.14 -6.19
CA ALA A 67 11.18 35.05 -7.00
C ALA A 67 11.33 33.66 -6.35
N VAL A 68 12.49 33.36 -5.75
CA VAL A 68 12.73 32.10 -5.04
C VAL A 68 11.88 32.02 -3.76
N ARG A 69 11.65 33.15 -3.10
CA ARG A 69 10.78 33.22 -1.92
C ARG A 69 9.31 32.94 -2.30
N ASP A 70 8.82 33.55 -3.37
CA ASP A 70 7.45 33.37 -3.86
C ASP A 70 7.22 31.90 -4.29
N GLU A 71 8.16 31.28 -4.98
CA GLU A 71 8.11 29.86 -5.34
C GLU A 71 8.13 28.96 -4.09
N THR A 72 8.97 29.28 -3.12
CA THR A 72 9.04 28.53 -1.86
C THR A 72 7.73 28.65 -1.08
N ASP A 73 7.12 29.83 -1.03
CA ASP A 73 5.81 30.05 -0.39
C ASP A 73 4.70 29.26 -1.08
N ALA A 74 4.70 29.23 -2.41
CA ALA A 74 3.76 28.41 -3.18
C ALA A 74 3.92 26.90 -2.86
N ASN A 75 5.17 26.41 -2.76
CA ASN A 75 5.45 25.03 -2.37
C ASN A 75 4.96 24.74 -0.94
N ILE A 76 5.23 25.61 0.03
CA ILE A 76 4.73 25.48 1.41
C ILE A 76 3.19 25.47 1.46
N SER A 77 2.55 26.35 0.70
CA SER A 77 1.08 26.41 0.60
C SER A 77 0.51 25.12 -0.01
N SER A 78 1.20 24.53 -0.99
CA SER A 78 0.82 23.24 -1.56
C SER A 78 0.92 22.11 -0.53
N ILE A 79 2.02 22.06 0.24
CA ILE A 79 2.19 21.07 1.31
C ILE A 79 1.07 21.18 2.36
N ARG A 80 0.76 22.40 2.82
CA ARG A 80 -0.31 22.63 3.81
C ARG A 80 -1.66 22.14 3.28
N ARG A 81 -2.01 22.50 2.06
CA ARG A 81 -3.25 22.03 1.42
C ARG A 81 -3.32 20.53 1.33
N ASP A 82 -2.21 19.88 0.97
CA ASP A 82 -2.14 18.42 0.86
C ASP A 82 -2.34 17.74 2.20
N LEU A 83 -1.70 18.24 3.26
CA LEU A 83 -1.87 17.75 4.63
C LEU A 83 -3.30 17.94 5.18
N GLU A 84 -4.00 18.98 4.75
CA GLU A 84 -5.34 19.34 5.24
C GLU A 84 -6.46 18.67 4.44
N THR A 85 -6.27 18.47 3.14
CA THR A 85 -7.37 18.10 2.24
C THR A 85 -7.16 16.79 1.50
N THR A 86 -5.93 16.48 1.07
CA THR A 86 -5.67 15.31 0.21
C THR A 86 -5.26 14.08 1.01
N LEU A 87 -4.31 14.25 1.92
CA LEU A 87 -3.75 13.14 2.69
C LEU A 87 -4.77 12.49 3.67
N PRO A 88 -5.61 13.24 4.42
CA PRO A 88 -6.52 12.64 5.39
C PRO A 88 -7.50 11.60 4.81
N PRO A 89 -8.23 11.87 3.71
CA PRO A 89 -9.12 10.86 3.13
C PRO A 89 -8.36 9.63 2.58
N LEU A 90 -7.15 9.81 2.05
CA LEU A 90 -6.33 8.69 1.58
C LEU A 90 -5.87 7.79 2.73
N LEU A 91 -5.54 8.39 3.87
CA LEU A 91 -5.19 7.64 5.08
C LEU A 91 -6.41 6.93 5.68
N ALA A 92 -7.57 7.57 5.71
CA ALA A 92 -8.81 6.95 6.17
C ALA A 92 -9.19 5.71 5.32
N ASP A 93 -9.05 5.81 4.00
CA ASP A 93 -9.27 4.69 3.09
C ASP A 93 -8.25 3.56 3.31
N ALA A 94 -6.97 3.91 3.48
CA ALA A 94 -5.90 2.96 3.78
C ALA A 94 -6.09 2.27 5.14
N ASP A 95 -6.57 2.99 6.16
CA ASP A 95 -6.87 2.43 7.49
C ASP A 95 -8.06 1.47 7.46
N GLY A 96 -9.02 1.70 6.56
CA GLY A 96 -10.17 0.82 6.35
C GLY A 96 -9.79 -0.55 5.77
N ALA A 97 -8.68 -0.63 5.02
CA ALA A 97 -8.19 -1.87 4.41
C ALA A 97 -6.65 -1.92 4.40
N PRO A 98 -6.01 -2.00 5.58
CA PRO A 98 -4.58 -1.78 5.74
C PRO A 98 -3.69 -2.85 5.09
N ASP A 99 -4.23 -4.01 4.75
CA ASP A 99 -3.53 -5.09 4.06
C ASP A 99 -3.87 -5.15 2.56
N SER A 100 -4.60 -4.15 2.06
CA SER A 100 -4.93 -4.02 0.64
C SER A 100 -3.98 -3.07 -0.07
N VAL A 101 -3.24 -3.59 -1.05
CA VAL A 101 -2.37 -2.77 -1.91
C VAL A 101 -3.16 -1.64 -2.58
N ALA A 102 -4.38 -1.90 -3.04
CA ALA A 102 -5.21 -0.92 -3.75
C ALA A 102 -5.57 0.29 -2.88
N HIS A 103 -5.80 0.09 -1.58
CA HIS A 103 -6.17 1.16 -0.64
C HIS A 103 -4.95 1.90 -0.06
N VAL A 104 -3.83 1.21 0.16
CA VAL A 104 -2.63 1.83 0.76
C VAL A 104 -1.77 2.57 -0.29
N LEU A 105 -1.73 2.10 -1.54
CA LEU A 105 -0.90 2.67 -2.60
C LEU A 105 -1.18 4.15 -2.90
N PRO A 106 -2.43 4.66 -2.92
CA PRO A 106 -2.70 6.08 -3.11
C PRO A 106 -2.07 6.96 -2.03
N ALA A 107 -2.17 6.57 -0.75
CA ALA A 107 -1.52 7.27 0.37
C ALA A 107 0.01 7.26 0.22
N PHE A 108 0.61 6.12 -0.12
CA PHE A 108 2.05 6.00 -0.35
C PHE A 108 2.54 6.94 -1.47
N ARG A 109 1.80 7.02 -2.58
CA ARG A 109 2.14 7.93 -3.70
C ARG A 109 2.01 9.40 -3.31
N ASN A 110 0.99 9.74 -2.55
CA ASN A 110 0.79 11.11 -2.07
C ASN A 110 1.92 11.52 -1.13
N VAL A 111 2.33 10.66 -0.18
CA VAL A 111 3.47 10.91 0.70
C VAL A 111 4.78 11.08 -0.09
N GLY A 112 4.96 10.32 -1.19
CA GLY A 112 6.09 10.50 -2.11
C GLY A 112 6.11 11.87 -2.77
N ALA A 113 4.96 12.32 -3.30
CA ALA A 113 4.83 13.66 -3.89
C ALA A 113 5.06 14.77 -2.86
N LEU A 114 4.54 14.59 -1.64
CA LEU A 114 4.75 15.50 -0.52
C LEU A 114 6.25 15.61 -0.18
N TYR A 115 6.95 14.47 -0.14
CA TYR A 115 8.40 14.42 0.09
C TYR A 115 9.17 15.22 -0.97
N ASP A 116 8.83 15.06 -2.25
CA ASP A 116 9.50 15.74 -3.36
C ASP A 116 9.31 17.28 -3.28
N VAL A 117 8.13 17.76 -2.89
CA VAL A 117 7.88 19.18 -2.71
C VAL A 117 8.64 19.71 -1.48
N LEU A 118 8.61 18.96 -0.36
CA LEU A 118 9.36 19.33 0.85
C LEU A 118 10.86 19.38 0.60
N LEU A 119 11.40 18.47 -0.22
CA LEU A 119 12.82 18.46 -0.59
C LEU A 119 13.24 19.77 -1.28
N ARG A 120 12.40 20.31 -2.18
CA ARG A 120 12.66 21.62 -2.82
C ARG A 120 12.71 22.73 -1.78
N VAL A 121 11.76 22.79 -0.86
CA VAL A 121 11.76 23.77 0.24
C VAL A 121 12.99 23.63 1.12
N ALA A 122 13.36 22.41 1.49
CA ALA A 122 14.51 22.12 2.33
C ALA A 122 15.84 22.50 1.64
N GLN A 123 15.97 22.27 0.33
CA GLN A 123 17.15 22.69 -0.44
C GLN A 123 17.37 24.21 -0.42
N VAL A 124 16.30 24.98 -0.63
CA VAL A 124 16.36 26.46 -0.51
C VAL A 124 16.64 26.85 0.93
N GLY A 125 16.01 26.19 1.90
CA GLY A 125 16.21 26.44 3.33
C GLY A 125 17.64 26.25 3.80
N ARG A 126 18.31 25.20 3.35
CA ARG A 126 19.75 24.94 3.68
C ARG A 126 20.67 26.06 3.24
N LEU A 127 20.33 26.75 2.15
CA LEU A 127 21.16 27.81 1.59
C LEU A 127 20.83 29.19 2.14
N SER A 128 19.58 29.41 2.60
CA SER A 128 19.08 30.77 2.84
C SER A 128 18.37 30.97 4.18
N ALA A 129 17.87 29.91 4.81
CA ALA A 129 17.13 30.02 6.06
C ALA A 129 18.06 30.14 7.28
N PRO A 130 17.55 30.68 8.41
CA PRO A 130 18.18 30.55 9.70
C PRO A 130 18.39 29.07 10.07
N SER A 131 19.51 28.73 10.74
CA SER A 131 19.91 27.36 11.04
C SER A 131 18.84 26.54 11.76
N ALA A 132 18.08 27.14 12.68
CA ALA A 132 16.99 26.45 13.38
C ALA A 132 15.86 26.01 12.44
N GLN A 133 15.52 26.84 11.43
CA GLN A 133 14.49 26.50 10.44
C GLN A 133 14.97 25.44 9.45
N SER A 134 16.24 25.54 9.02
CA SER A 134 16.86 24.51 8.18
C SER A 134 16.90 23.16 8.92
N ALA A 135 17.32 23.12 10.19
CA ALA A 135 17.33 21.91 10.99
C ALA A 135 15.92 21.30 11.18
N ALA A 136 14.88 22.14 11.37
CA ALA A 136 13.51 21.67 11.47
C ALA A 136 13.01 21.04 10.16
N LEU A 137 13.38 21.63 9.00
CA LEU A 137 13.08 21.03 7.69
C LEU A 137 13.80 19.71 7.47
N ASP A 138 15.08 19.61 7.85
CA ASP A 138 15.84 18.38 7.74
C ASP A 138 15.26 17.27 8.62
N GLN A 139 14.81 17.58 9.83
CA GLN A 139 14.13 16.64 10.72
C GLN A 139 12.78 16.18 10.13
N ALA A 140 12.00 17.12 9.58
CA ALA A 140 10.73 16.78 8.91
C ALA A 140 10.95 15.88 7.70
N MET A 141 12.00 16.14 6.91
CA MET A 141 12.40 15.29 5.79
C MET A 141 12.73 13.86 6.24
N ALA A 142 13.55 13.73 7.29
CA ALA A 142 13.96 12.43 7.82
C ALA A 142 12.75 11.62 8.31
N ASN A 143 11.86 12.24 9.09
CA ASN A 143 10.66 11.57 9.61
C ASN A 143 9.69 11.18 8.49
N LEU A 144 9.53 12.04 7.46
CA LEU A 144 8.66 11.74 6.32
C LEU A 144 9.21 10.57 5.48
N GLU A 145 10.53 10.49 5.32
CA GLU A 145 11.19 9.37 4.65
C GLU A 145 11.01 8.06 5.42
N ASP A 146 11.13 8.10 6.75
CA ASP A 146 10.90 6.92 7.59
C ASP A 146 9.43 6.45 7.50
N GLY A 147 8.47 7.37 7.54
CA GLY A 147 7.05 7.06 7.33
C GLY A 147 6.77 6.49 5.95
N ARG A 148 7.37 7.08 4.90
CA ARG A 148 7.26 6.60 3.51
C ARG A 148 7.82 5.18 3.37
N ARG A 149 8.99 4.90 3.99
CA ARG A 149 9.60 3.57 3.99
C ARG A 149 8.70 2.56 4.69
N ALA A 150 8.17 2.88 5.87
CA ALA A 150 7.26 2.00 6.60
C ALA A 150 5.99 1.64 5.80
N LEU A 151 5.41 2.60 5.08
CA LEU A 151 4.30 2.33 4.15
C LEU A 151 4.72 1.45 2.97
N GLY A 152 5.92 1.67 2.42
CA GLY A 152 6.48 0.85 1.34
C GLY A 152 6.67 -0.60 1.75
N ASP A 153 7.23 -0.83 2.93
CA ASP A 153 7.42 -2.17 3.51
C ASP A 153 6.07 -2.88 3.72
N ARG A 154 5.07 -2.15 4.20
CA ARG A 154 3.71 -2.69 4.34
C ARG A 154 3.09 -3.06 2.99
N LEU A 155 3.21 -2.22 1.99
CA LEU A 155 2.73 -2.51 0.63
C LEU A 155 3.38 -3.77 0.06
N GLN A 156 4.68 -3.92 0.25
CA GLN A 156 5.41 -5.12 -0.18
C GLN A 156 4.91 -6.37 0.54
N ALA A 157 4.73 -6.30 1.86
CA ALA A 157 4.21 -7.41 2.64
C ALA A 157 2.78 -7.79 2.20
N ALA A 158 1.91 -6.81 1.95
CA ALA A 158 0.56 -7.04 1.45
C ALA A 158 0.55 -7.69 0.06
N ALA A 159 1.43 -7.24 -0.85
CA ALA A 159 1.54 -7.82 -2.19
C ALA A 159 1.99 -9.29 -2.13
N LEU A 160 3.01 -9.62 -1.33
CA LEU A 160 3.48 -11.00 -1.15
C LEU A 160 2.39 -11.90 -0.53
N ALA A 161 1.63 -11.38 0.43
CA ALA A 161 0.50 -12.11 1.03
C ALA A 161 -0.60 -12.41 -0.02
N GLN A 162 -0.93 -11.46 -0.88
CA GLN A 162 -1.89 -11.66 -1.97
C GLN A 162 -1.40 -12.67 -3.00
N GLU A 163 -0.12 -12.60 -3.40
CA GLU A 163 0.47 -13.60 -4.32
C GLU A 163 0.39 -15.02 -3.75
N LYS A 164 0.73 -15.17 -2.47
CA LYS A 164 0.60 -16.46 -1.77
C LYS A 164 -0.84 -16.94 -1.77
N GLN A 165 -1.80 -16.10 -1.42
CA GLN A 165 -3.21 -16.44 -1.39
C GLN A 165 -3.73 -16.89 -2.77
N VAL A 166 -3.34 -16.19 -3.84
CA VAL A 166 -3.67 -16.58 -5.22
C VAL A 166 -3.07 -17.94 -5.56
N GLY A 167 -1.83 -18.21 -5.15
CA GLY A 167 -1.17 -19.49 -5.31
C GLY A 167 -1.91 -20.62 -4.61
N ASP A 168 -2.27 -20.42 -3.35
CA ASP A 168 -3.01 -21.40 -2.53
C ASP A 168 -4.41 -21.68 -3.13
N LEU A 169 -5.13 -20.66 -3.56
CA LEU A 169 -6.44 -20.82 -4.22
C LEU A 169 -6.34 -21.59 -5.53
N LYS A 170 -5.33 -21.32 -6.37
CA LYS A 170 -5.08 -22.06 -7.60
C LYS A 170 -4.74 -23.54 -7.32
N ALA A 171 -3.97 -23.81 -6.28
CA ALA A 171 -3.66 -25.17 -5.87
C ALA A 171 -4.94 -25.90 -5.36
N ALA A 172 -5.75 -25.24 -4.55
CA ALA A 172 -7.01 -25.78 -4.07
C ALA A 172 -7.99 -26.08 -5.22
N LEU A 173 -8.12 -25.20 -6.20
CA LEU A 173 -8.95 -25.44 -7.39
C LEU A 173 -8.49 -26.64 -8.21
N ARG A 174 -7.17 -26.87 -8.33
CA ARG A 174 -6.64 -28.05 -9.03
C ARG A 174 -6.84 -29.35 -8.25
N ALA A 175 -6.92 -29.27 -6.93
CA ALA A 175 -7.15 -30.42 -6.06
C ALA A 175 -8.64 -30.84 -5.99
N VAL A 176 -9.58 -29.99 -6.45
CA VAL A 176 -10.99 -30.35 -6.52
C VAL A 176 -11.18 -31.45 -7.57
N PRO A 177 -11.68 -32.66 -7.20
CA PRO A 177 -11.98 -33.71 -8.17
C PRO A 177 -13.00 -33.20 -9.19
N PRO A 178 -12.90 -33.59 -10.48
CA PRO A 178 -13.93 -33.23 -11.45
C PRO A 178 -15.30 -33.69 -10.93
N ALA A 179 -16.26 -32.78 -10.97
CA ALA A 179 -17.63 -33.08 -10.58
C ALA A 179 -18.09 -34.37 -11.29
N PRO A 180 -18.76 -35.32 -10.60
CA PRO A 180 -19.30 -36.50 -11.25
C PRO A 180 -20.10 -36.06 -12.48
N ALA A 181 -19.80 -36.67 -13.63
CA ALA A 181 -20.57 -36.34 -14.84
C ALA A 181 -22.07 -36.45 -14.50
N PRO A 182 -22.88 -35.46 -14.90
CA PRO A 182 -24.32 -35.53 -14.65
C PRO A 182 -24.80 -36.87 -15.20
N THR A 183 -25.39 -37.70 -14.33
CA THR A 183 -26.03 -38.97 -14.72
C THR A 183 -27.00 -38.61 -15.88
N PRO A 184 -26.88 -39.32 -17.03
CA PRO A 184 -27.79 -39.02 -18.13
C PRO A 184 -29.21 -39.21 -17.62
N VAL A 185 -29.97 -38.12 -17.53
CA VAL A 185 -31.36 -38.20 -17.21
C VAL A 185 -32.00 -38.97 -18.39
N PRO A 186 -32.67 -40.12 -18.16
CA PRO A 186 -33.34 -40.84 -19.24
C PRO A 186 -34.26 -39.86 -19.94
N CYS A 187 -34.07 -39.66 -21.25
CA CYS A 187 -34.98 -38.84 -22.02
C CYS A 187 -36.41 -39.35 -21.76
N PRO A 188 -37.37 -38.51 -21.39
CA PRO A 188 -38.76 -38.94 -21.27
C PRO A 188 -39.20 -39.57 -22.59
N PRO A 189 -39.95 -40.70 -22.56
CA PRO A 189 -40.37 -41.33 -23.80
C PRO A 189 -41.14 -40.34 -24.66
N PRO A 190 -40.92 -40.39 -26.00
CA PRO A 190 -41.59 -39.43 -26.89
C PRO A 190 -43.10 -39.53 -26.68
N PRO A 191 -43.82 -38.40 -26.63
CA PRO A 191 -45.28 -38.41 -26.46
C PRO A 191 -45.92 -39.26 -27.56
N PRO A 192 -46.96 -40.07 -27.23
CA PRO A 192 -47.62 -40.91 -28.21
C PRO A 192 -48.07 -40.09 -29.40
N ALA A 193 -47.70 -40.57 -30.59
CA ALA A 193 -48.00 -39.90 -31.85
C ALA A 193 -49.54 -39.64 -31.92
N LYS A 194 -49.94 -38.38 -31.86
CA LYS A 194 -51.35 -38.00 -32.09
C LYS A 194 -51.71 -38.50 -33.46
N LYS A 195 -52.67 -39.48 -33.49
CA LYS A 195 -53.32 -39.97 -34.74
C LYS A 195 -53.75 -38.75 -35.56
N ARG A 196 -53.13 -38.57 -36.72
CA ARG A 196 -53.52 -37.53 -37.66
C ARG A 196 -55.00 -37.63 -37.95
N ARG A 197 -55.72 -36.63 -37.57
CA ARG A 197 -57.11 -36.49 -37.97
C ARG A 197 -57.18 -36.40 -39.51
N PRO A 198 -58.06 -37.17 -40.22
CA PRO A 198 -58.15 -37.09 -41.64
C PRO A 198 -58.44 -35.65 -42.09
N GLN A 199 -57.62 -35.10 -42.96
CA GLN A 199 -57.86 -33.79 -43.56
C GLN A 199 -59.13 -33.86 -44.39
N PRO A 200 -60.12 -32.89 -44.29
CA PRO A 200 -61.22 -32.77 -45.17
C PRO A 200 -60.70 -32.52 -46.60
N LYS A 201 -61.22 -33.27 -47.53
CA LYS A 201 -60.99 -33.17 -48.97
C LYS A 201 -61.28 -31.73 -49.42
N PRO A 202 -60.37 -31.06 -50.21
CA PRO A 202 -60.63 -29.74 -50.72
C PRO A 202 -61.89 -29.76 -51.63
N ALA A 203 -62.83 -28.87 -51.41
CA ALA A 203 -63.95 -28.65 -52.27
C ALA A 203 -63.49 -28.18 -53.64
N GLN A 204 -63.93 -28.90 -54.67
CA GLN A 204 -63.70 -28.54 -56.09
C GLN A 204 -64.44 -27.22 -56.40
N LYS A 205 -63.65 -26.25 -56.82
CA LYS A 205 -64.17 -24.96 -57.34
C LYS A 205 -64.87 -25.17 -58.66
N PRO A 206 -66.09 -24.67 -58.90
CA PRO A 206 -66.75 -24.81 -60.19
C PRO A 206 -66.02 -23.98 -61.27
N SER A 207 -65.88 -24.59 -62.42
CA SER A 207 -65.33 -24.01 -63.65
C SER A 207 -66.24 -22.91 -64.21
N PRO A 208 -65.75 -21.75 -64.69
CA PRO A 208 -66.63 -20.76 -65.30
C PRO A 208 -67.00 -21.20 -66.73
N ALA A 209 -68.33 -21.02 -67.09
CA ALA A 209 -68.89 -21.26 -68.39
C ALA A 209 -68.34 -20.27 -69.43
N PRO A 210 -68.35 -20.67 -70.74
CA PRO A 210 -67.95 -19.80 -71.83
C PRO A 210 -69.06 -18.85 -72.20
N THR A 211 -68.73 -17.57 -72.32
CA THR A 211 -69.60 -16.56 -72.94
C THR A 211 -69.24 -16.43 -74.43
N SER A 212 -70.31 -16.55 -75.22
CA SER A 212 -70.32 -16.25 -76.67
C SER A 212 -70.12 -14.77 -76.94
#